data_a7adb11ff50b53de8bce908f2bebcd90
#
_entry.id   a7adb11ff50b53de8bce908f2bebcd90
#
_cell.length_a   1.000
_cell.length_b   1.000
_cell.length_c   1.000
_cell.angle_alpha   90.00
_cell.angle_beta   90.00
_cell.angle_gamma   90.00
#
_symmetry.space_group_name_H-M   'P 1'
#
loop_
_entity.id
_entity.type
_entity.pdbx_description
1 polymer ?
#
loop_
_entity_poly.entity_id
_entity_poly.type
_entity_poly.pdbx_seq_one_letter_code
_entity_poly.pdbx_strand_id
1 'polypeptide(L)'
;MIEPSQSSSRSGLRRVFYGPLELRAGWRLCIFLALVSTFIWASNLTVRRLLHRADEVTLFLVREVMDFLIFLLASWIMGRIEDRAIANYGLPWRKLFRAQFWQGAVIGFTSLTALLLAMRLSGVFYFGAVALHGADIWKWAAVYALVFMLVAVREEFRARGYALFTLTAGIGFWPAAILSSAFFGYSHHGNTGEDWIGLFNAGLFGLFACFLLRRTGNLWTPIGVHMAFDWGETYFYGVADSGQVLPGHLLNSSSSGRAWLSGGSVGPEGSVLCTLLIVVLWLLCAVWLREVKYPEPAASQIPTTGNDASHEKARGTVSDLFR
;
A
#
# COMPACT_ATOMS: atom_id res chain seq x y z
N MET A 1 -9.41 -11.90 -61.92
CA MET A 1 -9.24 -10.73 -61.05
C MET A 1 -9.39 -11.22 -59.61
N ILE A 2 -8.29 -11.30 -58.89
CA ILE A 2 -8.27 -11.73 -57.48
C ILE A 2 -8.23 -10.45 -56.66
N GLU A 3 -9.25 -10.18 -55.86
CA GLU A 3 -9.29 -9.04 -54.94
C GLU A 3 -8.20 -9.20 -53.89
N PRO A 4 -7.41 -8.17 -53.59
CA PRO A 4 -6.40 -8.23 -52.50
C PRO A 4 -7.09 -8.10 -51.15
N SER A 5 -6.85 -9.07 -50.29
CA SER A 5 -7.39 -9.22 -48.94
C SER A 5 -7.12 -7.99 -48.06
N GLN A 6 -8.19 -7.31 -47.64
CA GLN A 6 -8.17 -6.25 -46.61
C GLN A 6 -7.89 -6.77 -45.18
N SER A 7 -7.35 -7.97 -45.00
CA SER A 7 -7.21 -8.61 -43.68
C SER A 7 -5.92 -8.29 -42.95
N SER A 8 -4.89 -7.68 -43.57
CA SER A 8 -3.57 -7.53 -42.98
C SER A 8 -3.40 -6.29 -42.09
N SER A 9 -4.10 -5.18 -42.35
CA SER A 9 -3.94 -3.96 -41.53
C SER A 9 -4.69 -4.01 -40.20
N ARG A 10 -5.86 -4.65 -40.16
CA ARG A 10 -6.62 -4.87 -38.92
C ARG A 10 -5.87 -5.80 -37.95
N SER A 11 -5.05 -6.72 -38.43
CA SER A 11 -4.26 -7.61 -37.58
C SER A 11 -3.10 -6.88 -36.87
N GLY A 12 -2.51 -5.88 -37.48
CA GLY A 12 -1.40 -5.08 -36.93
C GLY A 12 -1.87 -4.21 -35.76
N LEU A 13 -2.93 -3.40 -35.96
CA LEU A 13 -3.50 -2.56 -34.91
C LEU A 13 -4.03 -3.40 -33.72
N ARG A 14 -4.69 -4.51 -33.99
CA ARG A 14 -5.14 -5.40 -32.92
C ARG A 14 -4.00 -5.92 -32.05
N ARG A 15 -2.85 -6.22 -32.63
CA ARG A 15 -1.64 -6.67 -31.90
C ARG A 15 -1.04 -5.58 -30.98
N VAL A 16 -1.23 -4.31 -31.29
CA VAL A 16 -0.78 -3.20 -30.44
C VAL A 16 -1.60 -3.12 -29.15
N PHE A 17 -2.90 -3.29 -29.25
CA PHE A 17 -3.82 -3.14 -28.11
C PHE A 17 -4.04 -4.44 -27.33
N TYR A 18 -4.09 -5.57 -28.02
CA TYR A 18 -4.45 -6.85 -27.42
C TYR A 18 -3.28 -7.83 -27.40
N GLY A 19 -3.15 -8.54 -26.29
CA GLY A 19 -2.37 -9.77 -26.16
C GLY A 19 -3.16 -10.98 -26.65
N PRO A 20 -2.70 -12.20 -26.36
CA PRO A 20 -3.39 -13.42 -26.80
C PRO A 20 -4.84 -13.54 -26.31
N LEU A 21 -5.13 -13.08 -25.11
CA LEU A 21 -6.42 -13.27 -24.43
C LEU A 21 -7.10 -11.94 -24.02
N GLU A 22 -6.33 -10.87 -23.75
CA GLU A 22 -6.86 -9.64 -23.16
C GLU A 22 -6.09 -8.38 -23.61
N LEU A 23 -6.59 -7.20 -23.23
CA LEU A 23 -5.91 -5.91 -23.43
C LEU A 23 -4.52 -5.95 -22.79
N ARG A 24 -3.47 -5.47 -23.48
CA ARG A 24 -2.11 -5.46 -22.94
C ARG A 24 -2.01 -4.64 -21.65
N ALA A 25 -1.19 -5.11 -20.72
CA ALA A 25 -1.01 -4.49 -19.39
C ALA A 25 -0.71 -2.98 -19.45
N GLY A 26 0.07 -2.51 -20.43
CA GLY A 26 0.35 -1.09 -20.61
C GLY A 26 -0.92 -0.26 -20.86
N TRP A 27 -1.81 -0.73 -21.73
CA TRP A 27 -3.07 -0.03 -22.01
C TRP A 27 -4.04 -0.09 -20.83
N ARG A 28 -4.12 -1.22 -20.14
CA ARG A 28 -4.89 -1.36 -18.89
C ARG A 28 -4.43 -0.36 -17.85
N LEU A 29 -3.11 -0.22 -17.68
CA LEU A 29 -2.54 0.77 -16.77
C LEU A 29 -2.83 2.21 -17.20
N CYS A 30 -2.72 2.52 -18.50
CA CYS A 30 -3.07 3.86 -19.01
C CYS A 30 -4.54 4.23 -18.74
N ILE A 31 -5.47 3.29 -18.97
CA ILE A 31 -6.89 3.51 -18.68
C ILE A 31 -7.11 3.72 -17.17
N PHE A 32 -6.50 2.88 -16.35
CA PHE A 32 -6.58 3.01 -14.90
C PHE A 32 -6.08 4.38 -14.42
N LEU A 33 -4.90 4.81 -14.89
CA LEU A 33 -4.32 6.11 -14.54
C LEU A 33 -5.18 7.28 -15.02
N ALA A 34 -5.79 7.18 -16.21
CA ALA A 34 -6.73 8.17 -16.71
C ALA A 34 -7.98 8.28 -15.83
N LEU A 35 -8.56 7.14 -15.40
CA LEU A 35 -9.68 7.11 -14.46
C LEU A 35 -9.30 7.75 -13.13
N VAL A 36 -8.19 7.33 -12.53
CA VAL A 36 -7.69 7.88 -11.26
C VAL A 36 -7.48 9.39 -11.38
N SER A 37 -6.79 9.86 -12.42
CA SER A 37 -6.53 11.29 -12.64
C SER A 37 -7.82 12.10 -12.78
N THR A 38 -8.80 11.57 -13.53
CA THR A 38 -10.11 12.21 -13.70
C THR A 38 -10.86 12.30 -12.38
N PHE A 39 -10.87 11.23 -11.59
CA PHE A 39 -11.55 11.21 -10.29
C PHE A 39 -10.86 12.11 -9.27
N ILE A 40 -9.53 12.16 -9.23
CA ILE A 40 -8.77 13.09 -8.38
C ILE A 40 -9.11 14.54 -8.76
N TRP A 41 -9.13 14.86 -10.05
CA TRP A 41 -9.50 16.20 -10.52
C TRP A 41 -10.91 16.57 -10.08
N ALA A 42 -11.88 15.69 -10.29
CA ALA A 42 -13.28 15.91 -9.89
C ALA A 42 -13.42 16.04 -8.37
N SER A 43 -12.74 15.20 -7.60
CA SER A 43 -12.72 15.24 -6.14
C SER A 43 -12.14 16.58 -5.63
N ASN A 44 -11.01 17.01 -6.16
CA ASN A 44 -10.38 18.28 -5.77
C ASN A 44 -11.31 19.48 -6.06
N LEU A 45 -12.01 19.47 -7.19
CA LEU A 45 -12.99 20.52 -7.51
C LEU A 45 -14.15 20.52 -6.51
N THR A 46 -14.65 19.35 -6.13
CA THR A 46 -15.75 19.16 -5.19
C THR A 46 -15.34 19.61 -3.78
N VAL A 47 -14.19 19.13 -3.29
CA VAL A 47 -13.64 19.49 -1.97
C VAL A 47 -13.43 21.00 -1.87
N ARG A 48 -12.83 21.62 -2.88
CA ARG A 48 -12.64 23.10 -2.91
C ARG A 48 -13.96 23.87 -2.86
N ARG A 49 -15.02 23.39 -3.52
CA ARG A 49 -16.31 24.05 -3.54
C ARG A 49 -17.12 23.86 -2.26
N LEU A 50 -17.14 22.66 -1.71
CA LEU A 50 -18.02 22.30 -0.60
C LEU A 50 -17.36 22.49 0.77
N LEU A 51 -16.03 22.30 0.86
CA LEU A 51 -15.30 22.25 2.13
C LEU A 51 -14.30 23.42 2.28
N HIS A 52 -14.51 24.54 1.57
CA HIS A 52 -13.61 25.69 1.63
C HIS A 52 -13.52 26.35 3.03
N ARG A 53 -14.40 26.01 3.97
CA ARG A 53 -14.41 26.49 5.36
C ARG A 53 -14.07 25.40 6.38
N ALA A 54 -13.77 24.17 5.94
CA ALA A 54 -13.42 23.09 6.84
C ALA A 54 -12.02 23.31 7.42
N ASP A 55 -11.82 22.84 8.64
CA ASP A 55 -10.50 22.83 9.29
C ASP A 55 -9.56 21.81 8.61
N GLU A 56 -8.26 21.95 8.89
CA GLU A 56 -7.23 21.13 8.26
C GLU A 56 -7.38 19.64 8.54
N VAL A 57 -7.81 19.26 9.75
CA VAL A 57 -8.01 17.85 10.13
C VAL A 57 -9.16 17.24 9.34
N THR A 58 -10.28 17.96 9.24
CA THR A 58 -11.42 17.52 8.42
C THR A 58 -11.00 17.38 6.95
N LEU A 59 -10.27 18.35 6.40
CA LEU A 59 -9.78 18.30 5.02
C LEU A 59 -8.83 17.12 4.80
N PHE A 60 -7.93 16.86 5.75
CA PHE A 60 -7.03 15.70 5.70
C PHE A 60 -7.84 14.40 5.65
N LEU A 61 -8.72 14.15 6.62
CA LEU A 61 -9.52 12.92 6.67
C LEU A 61 -10.40 12.73 5.44
N VAL A 62 -11.03 13.81 4.94
CA VAL A 62 -11.83 13.72 3.72
C VAL A 62 -10.97 13.35 2.53
N ARG A 63 -9.78 13.93 2.38
CA ARG A 63 -8.86 13.57 1.29
C ARG A 63 -8.40 12.11 1.37
N GLU A 64 -8.03 11.63 2.57
CA GLU A 64 -7.64 10.24 2.79
C GLU A 64 -8.74 9.26 2.35
N VAL A 65 -9.98 9.51 2.78
CA VAL A 65 -11.14 8.70 2.40
C VAL A 65 -11.41 8.78 0.89
N MET A 66 -11.42 10.00 0.34
CA MET A 66 -11.68 10.21 -1.08
C MET A 66 -10.62 9.53 -1.96
N ASP A 67 -9.35 9.67 -1.61
CA ASP A 67 -8.27 9.02 -2.36
C ASP A 67 -8.42 7.49 -2.33
N PHE A 68 -8.69 6.90 -1.17
CA PHE A 68 -8.95 5.45 -1.09
C PHE A 68 -10.13 5.04 -1.97
N LEU A 69 -11.25 5.76 -1.91
CA LEU A 69 -12.45 5.48 -2.71
C LEU A 69 -12.20 5.64 -4.21
N ILE A 70 -11.37 6.61 -4.62
CA ILE A 70 -10.98 6.80 -6.02
C ILE A 70 -10.21 5.60 -6.55
N PHE A 71 -9.17 5.15 -5.82
CA PHE A 71 -8.40 3.98 -6.22
C PHE A 71 -9.25 2.70 -6.20
N LEU A 72 -10.15 2.56 -5.22
CA LEU A 72 -11.08 1.44 -5.12
C LEU A 72 -12.06 1.42 -6.30
N LEU A 73 -12.67 2.57 -6.63
CA LEU A 73 -13.61 2.70 -7.74
C LEU A 73 -12.93 2.45 -9.09
N ALA A 74 -11.77 3.05 -9.32
CA ALA A 74 -11.00 2.82 -10.55
C ALA A 74 -10.61 1.34 -10.69
N SER A 75 -10.16 0.70 -9.60
CA SER A 75 -9.85 -0.74 -9.60
C SER A 75 -11.09 -1.59 -9.83
N TRP A 76 -12.24 -1.19 -9.30
CA TRP A 76 -13.50 -1.89 -9.52
C TRP A 76 -13.94 -1.80 -10.99
N ILE A 77 -13.87 -0.61 -11.61
CA ILE A 77 -14.19 -0.42 -13.03
C ILE A 77 -13.28 -1.30 -13.89
N MET A 78 -11.97 -1.28 -13.63
CA MET A 78 -11.02 -2.12 -14.35
C MET A 78 -11.28 -3.61 -14.13
N GLY A 79 -11.59 -4.00 -12.89
CA GLY A 79 -11.99 -5.38 -12.58
C GLY A 79 -13.23 -5.82 -13.35
N ARG A 80 -14.22 -4.93 -13.53
CA ARG A 80 -15.40 -5.21 -14.36
C ARG A 80 -15.06 -5.38 -15.84
N ILE A 81 -14.08 -4.63 -16.34
CA ILE A 81 -13.57 -4.75 -17.72
C ILE A 81 -12.80 -6.06 -17.92
N GLU A 82 -12.08 -6.50 -16.88
CA GLU A 82 -11.19 -7.68 -16.91
C GLU A 82 -11.86 -8.97 -16.38
N ASP A 83 -13.13 -8.89 -15.98
CA ASP A 83 -13.86 -9.98 -15.29
C ASP A 83 -13.13 -10.51 -14.04
N ARG A 84 -12.65 -9.58 -13.21
CA ARG A 84 -11.90 -9.87 -11.98
C ARG A 84 -12.52 -9.16 -10.76
N ALA A 85 -12.61 -9.87 -9.66
CA ALA A 85 -13.04 -9.27 -8.38
C ALA A 85 -11.95 -8.35 -7.80
N ILE A 86 -12.35 -7.28 -7.09
CA ILE A 86 -11.43 -6.38 -6.38
C ILE A 86 -10.52 -7.14 -5.41
N ALA A 87 -11.03 -8.16 -4.75
CA ALA A 87 -10.29 -9.00 -3.84
C ALA A 87 -9.00 -9.59 -4.46
N ASN A 88 -8.99 -9.79 -5.78
CA ASN A 88 -7.86 -10.32 -6.54
C ASN A 88 -6.72 -9.29 -6.70
N TYR A 89 -6.96 -8.02 -6.36
CA TYR A 89 -5.93 -6.97 -6.31
C TYR A 89 -5.39 -6.75 -4.89
N GLY A 90 -5.33 -7.82 -4.10
CA GLY A 90 -4.64 -7.87 -2.82
C GLY A 90 -5.48 -7.54 -1.58
N LEU A 91 -6.77 -7.19 -1.71
CA LEU A 91 -7.65 -6.88 -0.57
C LEU A 91 -8.81 -7.89 -0.41
N PRO A 92 -8.55 -9.15 -0.06
CA PRO A 92 -9.62 -10.09 0.26
C PRO A 92 -10.27 -9.72 1.61
N TRP A 93 -11.44 -9.09 1.57
CA TRP A 93 -12.16 -8.58 2.77
C TRP A 93 -12.39 -9.62 3.85
N ARG A 94 -12.58 -10.88 3.48
CA ARG A 94 -12.73 -12.00 4.42
C ARG A 94 -11.48 -12.27 5.28
N LYS A 95 -10.33 -11.70 4.91
CA LYS A 95 -9.06 -11.82 5.65
C LYS A 95 -8.73 -10.57 6.48
N LEU A 96 -9.61 -9.56 6.48
CA LEU A 96 -9.48 -8.36 7.32
C LEU A 96 -9.41 -8.79 8.80
N PHE A 97 -8.49 -8.18 9.54
CA PHE A 97 -8.21 -8.46 10.96
C PHE A 97 -7.94 -9.92 11.31
N ARG A 98 -7.55 -10.75 10.31
CA ARG A 98 -7.09 -12.12 10.59
C ARG A 98 -5.60 -12.16 10.90
N ALA A 99 -5.07 -13.35 11.14
CA ALA A 99 -3.69 -13.58 11.60
C ALA A 99 -2.63 -12.78 10.82
N GLN A 100 -2.76 -12.67 9.50
CA GLN A 100 -1.80 -11.93 8.66
C GLN A 100 -1.73 -10.45 9.00
N PHE A 101 -2.87 -9.80 9.27
CA PHE A 101 -2.89 -8.41 9.71
C PHE A 101 -2.19 -8.25 11.06
N TRP A 102 -2.55 -9.06 12.05
CA TRP A 102 -1.96 -8.95 13.39
C TRP A 102 -0.48 -9.33 13.43
N GLN A 103 -0.06 -10.31 12.62
CA GLN A 103 1.37 -10.60 12.43
C GLN A 103 2.11 -9.38 11.87
N GLY A 104 1.53 -8.72 10.86
CA GLY A 104 2.05 -7.45 10.34
C GLY A 104 2.12 -6.38 11.42
N ALA A 105 1.06 -6.18 12.19
CA ALA A 105 1.02 -5.18 13.24
C ALA A 105 2.08 -5.42 14.34
N VAL A 106 2.29 -6.67 14.74
CA VAL A 106 3.37 -7.02 15.68
C VAL A 106 4.73 -6.71 15.07
N ILE A 107 4.98 -7.07 13.80
CA ILE A 107 6.22 -6.75 13.11
C ILE A 107 6.43 -5.23 13.07
N GLY A 108 5.43 -4.45 12.65
CA GLY A 108 5.52 -2.99 12.55
C GLY A 108 5.87 -2.33 13.89
N PHE A 109 5.10 -2.61 14.92
CA PHE A 109 5.31 -2.02 16.24
C PHE A 109 6.65 -2.43 16.87
N THR A 110 7.01 -3.72 16.79
CA THR A 110 8.27 -4.21 17.35
C THR A 110 9.48 -3.69 16.58
N SER A 111 9.36 -3.52 15.27
CA SER A 111 10.44 -2.96 14.44
C SER A 111 10.68 -1.48 14.75
N LEU A 112 9.62 -0.68 14.90
CA LEU A 112 9.75 0.71 15.37
C LEU A 112 10.40 0.76 16.74
N THR A 113 9.94 -0.07 17.69
CA THR A 113 10.55 -0.13 19.03
C THR A 113 12.05 -0.44 18.96
N ALA A 114 12.45 -1.40 18.11
CA ALA A 114 13.84 -1.74 17.90
C ALA A 114 14.64 -0.57 17.29
N LEU A 115 14.05 0.16 16.33
CA LEU A 115 14.64 1.37 15.76
C LEU A 115 14.90 2.43 16.81
N LEU A 116 13.88 2.76 17.61
CA LEU A 116 13.99 3.78 18.65
C LEU A 116 14.96 3.37 19.77
N LEU A 117 15.05 2.09 20.09
CA LEU A 117 16.08 1.57 21.00
C LEU A 117 17.49 1.71 20.40
N ALA A 118 17.68 1.42 19.12
CA ALA A 118 18.97 1.63 18.45
C ALA A 118 19.34 3.12 18.42
N MET A 119 18.38 4.01 18.14
CA MET A 119 18.57 5.46 18.21
C MET A 119 18.87 5.94 19.64
N ARG A 120 18.25 5.34 20.66
CA ARG A 120 18.54 5.62 22.07
C ARG A 120 19.96 5.22 22.46
N LEU A 121 20.40 4.04 22.02
CA LEU A 121 21.76 3.56 22.24
C LEU A 121 22.81 4.42 21.50
N SER A 122 22.43 4.98 20.36
CA SER A 122 23.28 5.93 19.61
C SER A 122 23.25 7.36 20.18
N GLY A 123 22.49 7.61 21.25
CA GLY A 123 22.43 8.91 21.92
C GLY A 123 21.63 10.00 21.21
N VAL A 124 20.82 9.63 20.19
CA VAL A 124 20.05 10.58 19.39
C VAL A 124 18.55 10.54 19.65
N PHE A 125 18.07 9.65 20.52
CA PHE A 125 16.68 9.52 20.90
C PHE A 125 16.49 9.39 22.41
N TYR A 126 15.44 10.00 22.95
CA TYR A 126 15.14 10.03 24.38
C TYR A 126 13.65 9.75 24.58
N PHE A 127 13.34 8.67 25.32
CA PHE A 127 11.99 8.40 25.77
C PHE A 127 11.55 9.47 26.77
N GLY A 128 10.40 10.08 26.51
CA GLY A 128 9.84 11.11 27.36
C GLY A 128 8.90 10.57 28.43
N ALA A 129 8.40 11.49 29.26
CA ALA A 129 7.39 11.17 30.27
C ALA A 129 6.03 10.86 29.62
N VAL A 130 5.16 10.14 30.35
CA VAL A 130 3.77 9.91 29.96
C VAL A 130 3.03 11.25 29.95
N ALA A 131 2.42 11.59 28.81
CA ALA A 131 1.71 12.86 28.60
C ALA A 131 0.19 12.72 28.76
N LEU A 132 -0.37 11.55 28.46
CA LEU A 132 -1.81 11.29 28.56
C LEU A 132 -2.17 10.57 29.85
N HIS A 133 -3.35 10.89 30.38
CA HIS A 133 -3.86 10.27 31.60
C HIS A 133 -5.33 9.85 31.46
N GLY A 134 -5.74 8.86 32.23
CA GLY A 134 -7.12 8.42 32.31
C GLY A 134 -7.72 7.96 30.99
N ALA A 135 -8.90 8.47 30.66
CA ALA A 135 -9.64 8.08 29.45
C ALA A 135 -8.98 8.56 28.15
N ASP A 136 -8.18 9.64 28.19
CA ASP A 136 -7.54 10.16 27.00
C ASP A 136 -6.51 9.19 26.40
N ILE A 137 -5.91 8.33 27.22
CA ILE A 137 -5.04 7.24 26.72
C ILE A 137 -5.79 6.39 25.70
N TRP A 138 -6.95 5.88 26.07
CA TRP A 138 -7.72 4.97 25.20
C TRP A 138 -8.38 5.70 24.03
N LYS A 139 -8.84 6.93 24.26
CA LYS A 139 -9.42 7.78 23.22
C LYS A 139 -8.42 8.00 22.07
N TRP A 140 -7.22 8.49 22.38
CA TRP A 140 -6.22 8.79 21.36
C TRP A 140 -5.65 7.51 20.73
N ALA A 141 -5.48 6.43 21.51
CA ALA A 141 -5.10 5.14 20.95
C ALA A 141 -6.07 4.67 19.86
N ALA A 142 -7.38 4.78 20.12
CA ALA A 142 -8.41 4.37 19.17
C ALA A 142 -8.51 5.32 17.96
N VAL A 143 -8.41 6.64 18.18
CA VAL A 143 -8.43 7.63 17.11
C VAL A 143 -7.28 7.36 16.13
N TYR A 144 -6.04 7.26 16.62
CA TYR A 144 -4.90 7.00 15.76
C TYR A 144 -4.90 5.59 15.14
N ALA A 145 -5.46 4.59 15.81
CA ALA A 145 -5.64 3.28 15.21
C ALA A 145 -6.56 3.33 13.97
N LEU A 146 -7.63 4.13 14.03
CA LEU A 146 -8.52 4.33 12.88
C LEU A 146 -7.85 5.17 11.78
N VAL A 147 -7.17 6.24 12.13
CA VAL A 147 -6.48 7.13 11.18
C VAL A 147 -5.42 6.32 10.42
N PHE A 148 -4.50 5.67 11.12
CA PHE A 148 -3.40 4.94 10.46
C PHE A 148 -3.86 3.64 9.78
N MET A 149 -4.97 3.06 10.22
CA MET A 149 -5.61 1.99 9.44
C MET A 149 -6.10 2.49 8.08
N LEU A 150 -6.69 3.68 8.03
CA LEU A 150 -7.13 4.30 6.77
C LEU A 150 -5.94 4.67 5.90
N VAL A 151 -4.91 5.33 6.47
CA VAL A 151 -3.67 5.70 5.76
C VAL A 151 -3.00 4.47 5.16
N ALA A 152 -2.75 3.43 5.98
CA ALA A 152 -2.09 2.22 5.53
C ALA A 152 -2.88 1.48 4.44
N VAL A 153 -4.21 1.36 4.58
CA VAL A 153 -5.05 0.75 3.54
C VAL A 153 -5.00 1.55 2.24
N ARG A 154 -5.12 2.88 2.32
CA ARG A 154 -5.05 3.77 1.17
C ARG A 154 -3.70 3.65 0.44
N GLU A 155 -2.61 3.79 1.18
CA GLU A 155 -1.27 3.82 0.59
C GLU A 155 -0.84 2.47 0.03
N GLU A 156 -1.08 1.39 0.79
CA GLU A 156 -0.75 0.05 0.33
C GLU A 156 -1.59 -0.33 -0.90
N PHE A 157 -2.89 -0.01 -0.93
CA PHE A 157 -3.72 -0.32 -2.08
C PHE A 157 -3.42 0.57 -3.28
N ARG A 158 -3.11 1.85 -3.06
CA ARG A 158 -2.67 2.78 -4.11
C ARG A 158 -1.42 2.27 -4.83
N ALA A 159 -0.40 1.86 -4.07
CA ALA A 159 0.88 1.45 -4.63
C ALA A 159 0.91 -0.02 -5.05
N ARG A 160 0.26 -0.92 -4.30
CA ARG A 160 0.37 -2.39 -4.46
C ARG A 160 -0.95 -3.07 -4.81
N GLY A 161 -2.03 -2.29 -5.10
CA GLY A 161 -3.29 -2.79 -5.65
C GLY A 161 -3.22 -2.96 -7.16
N TYR A 162 -4.26 -2.52 -7.87
CA TYR A 162 -4.43 -2.72 -9.30
C TYR A 162 -3.18 -2.43 -10.14
N ALA A 163 -2.48 -1.32 -9.86
CA ALA A 163 -1.31 -0.91 -10.65
C ALA A 163 -0.19 -1.95 -10.61
N LEU A 164 0.18 -2.43 -9.41
CA LEU A 164 1.22 -3.46 -9.27
C LEU A 164 0.82 -4.78 -9.92
N PHE A 165 -0.44 -5.21 -9.75
CA PHE A 165 -0.95 -6.45 -10.34
C PHE A 165 -0.93 -6.38 -11.87
N THR A 166 -1.33 -5.26 -12.45
CA THR A 166 -1.30 -5.02 -13.90
C THR A 166 0.13 -4.94 -14.43
N LEU A 167 1.03 -4.21 -13.77
CA LEU A 167 2.45 -4.16 -14.12
C LEU A 167 3.09 -5.55 -14.04
N THR A 168 2.79 -6.32 -12.98
CA THR A 168 3.29 -7.69 -12.83
C THR A 168 2.90 -8.58 -14.01
N ALA A 169 1.68 -8.45 -14.51
CA ALA A 169 1.22 -9.19 -15.68
C ALA A 169 1.97 -8.79 -16.97
N GLY A 170 2.46 -7.55 -17.05
CA GLY A 170 3.17 -7.03 -18.23
C GLY A 170 4.67 -7.25 -18.25
N ILE A 171 5.34 -7.02 -17.12
CA ILE A 171 6.81 -6.96 -17.04
C ILE A 171 7.40 -7.88 -15.95
N GLY A 172 6.56 -8.67 -15.30
CA GLY A 172 6.96 -9.53 -14.19
C GLY A 172 7.00 -8.81 -12.84
N PHE A 173 7.04 -9.60 -11.76
CA PHE A 173 6.84 -9.09 -10.41
C PHE A 173 7.94 -8.10 -9.96
N TRP A 174 9.22 -8.46 -10.07
CA TRP A 174 10.28 -7.64 -9.51
C TRP A 174 10.46 -6.28 -10.21
N PRO A 175 10.46 -6.20 -11.56
CA PRO A 175 10.45 -4.91 -12.24
C PRO A 175 9.24 -4.06 -11.84
N ALA A 176 8.05 -4.66 -11.75
CA ALA A 176 6.85 -3.96 -11.31
C ALA A 176 6.97 -3.46 -9.86
N ALA A 177 7.51 -4.30 -8.95
CA ALA A 177 7.75 -3.93 -7.56
C ALA A 177 8.74 -2.76 -7.43
N ILE A 178 9.83 -2.78 -8.19
CA ILE A 178 10.83 -1.68 -8.19
C ILE A 178 10.18 -0.37 -8.66
N LEU A 179 9.43 -0.38 -9.77
CA LEU A 179 8.75 0.81 -10.27
C LEU A 179 7.71 1.35 -9.29
N SER A 180 6.89 0.48 -8.71
CA SER A 180 5.90 0.85 -7.70
C SER A 180 6.55 1.44 -6.45
N SER A 181 7.66 0.87 -6.00
CA SER A 181 8.39 1.31 -4.81
C SER A 181 9.13 2.62 -5.03
N ALA A 182 9.71 2.84 -6.21
CA ALA A 182 10.30 4.11 -6.60
C ALA A 182 9.25 5.22 -6.65
N PHE A 183 8.07 4.93 -7.20
CA PHE A 183 6.94 5.86 -7.17
C PHE A 183 6.47 6.15 -5.74
N PHE A 184 6.41 5.12 -4.88
CA PHE A 184 6.02 5.27 -3.48
C PHE A 184 7.01 6.18 -2.73
N GLY A 185 8.32 5.93 -2.83
CA GLY A 185 9.34 6.81 -2.26
C GLY A 185 9.23 8.24 -2.78
N TYR A 186 9.15 8.41 -4.11
CA TYR A 186 9.02 9.73 -4.72
C TYR A 186 7.75 10.49 -4.25
N SER A 187 6.65 9.80 -3.97
CA SER A 187 5.42 10.45 -3.50
C SER A 187 5.56 11.16 -2.14
N HIS A 188 6.61 10.85 -1.38
CA HIS A 188 6.91 11.47 -0.08
C HIS A 188 7.74 12.77 -0.19
N HIS A 189 8.23 13.14 -1.41
CA HIS A 189 9.11 14.30 -1.59
C HIS A 189 8.50 15.63 -1.13
N GLY A 190 7.18 15.70 -0.97
CA GLY A 190 6.46 16.88 -0.48
C GLY A 190 6.31 16.94 1.04
N ASN A 191 6.77 15.95 1.78
CA ASN A 191 6.66 15.91 3.22
C ASN A 191 7.58 16.95 3.87
N THR A 192 7.18 17.47 5.03
CA THR A 192 7.93 18.51 5.72
C THR A 192 9.29 17.99 6.19
N GLY A 193 10.35 18.62 5.74
CA GLY A 193 11.72 18.29 6.13
C GLY A 193 12.28 17.02 5.50
N GLU A 194 11.59 16.47 4.51
CA GLU A 194 12.01 15.26 3.80
C GLU A 194 13.36 15.46 3.10
N ASP A 195 14.19 14.44 3.18
CA ASP A 195 15.48 14.39 2.51
C ASP A 195 15.65 13.10 1.69
N TRP A 196 16.80 12.95 1.03
CA TRP A 196 17.03 11.78 0.18
C TRP A 196 17.09 10.45 0.96
N ILE A 197 17.43 10.45 2.27
CA ILE A 197 17.46 9.24 3.11
C ILE A 197 16.03 8.80 3.38
N GLY A 198 15.13 9.72 3.76
CA GLY A 198 13.73 9.42 3.98
C GLY A 198 13.06 8.93 2.70
N LEU A 199 13.26 9.62 1.56
CA LEU A 199 12.74 9.16 0.26
C LEU A 199 13.24 7.76 -0.10
N PHE A 200 14.52 7.47 0.15
CA PHE A 200 15.09 6.16 -0.08
C PHE A 200 14.46 5.11 0.85
N ASN A 201 14.30 5.42 2.14
CA ASN A 201 13.68 4.53 3.12
C ASN A 201 12.22 4.25 2.80
N ALA A 202 11.43 5.27 2.40
CA ALA A 202 10.07 5.08 1.94
C ALA A 202 10.02 4.14 0.70
N GLY A 203 10.92 4.34 -0.27
CA GLY A 203 11.05 3.44 -1.41
C GLY A 203 11.46 2.02 -1.02
N LEU A 204 12.40 1.88 -0.09
CA LEU A 204 12.89 0.59 0.41
C LEU A 204 11.80 -0.15 1.21
N PHE A 205 11.05 0.58 2.07
CA PHE A 205 9.85 0.04 2.72
C PHE A 205 8.82 -0.40 1.68
N GLY A 206 8.62 0.40 0.65
CA GLY A 206 7.77 0.05 -0.48
C GLY A 206 8.12 -1.28 -1.13
N LEU A 207 9.41 -1.53 -1.33
CA LEU A 207 9.90 -2.77 -1.91
C LEU A 207 9.77 -3.95 -0.92
N PHE A 208 9.99 -3.69 0.37
CA PHE A 208 9.73 -4.67 1.44
C PHE A 208 8.25 -5.03 1.53
N ALA A 209 7.33 -4.08 1.41
CA ALA A 209 5.89 -4.33 1.38
C ALA A 209 5.47 -5.17 0.14
N CYS A 210 6.08 -4.93 -1.03
CA CYS A 210 5.92 -5.80 -2.20
C CYS A 210 6.43 -7.23 -1.92
N PHE A 211 7.56 -7.36 -1.24
CA PHE A 211 8.07 -8.67 -0.81
C PHE A 211 7.09 -9.37 0.14
N LEU A 212 6.52 -8.68 1.12
CA LEU A 212 5.51 -9.24 2.02
C LEU A 212 4.26 -9.68 1.25
N LEU A 213 3.75 -8.85 0.32
CA LEU A 213 2.66 -9.26 -0.59
C LEU A 213 3.01 -10.54 -1.35
N ARG A 214 4.22 -10.62 -1.90
CA ARG A 214 4.68 -11.81 -2.65
C ARG A 214 4.64 -13.07 -1.79
N ARG A 215 5.00 -12.96 -0.51
CA ARG A 215 5.08 -14.09 0.42
C ARG A 215 3.75 -14.45 1.07
N THR A 216 2.88 -13.49 1.32
CA THR A 216 1.61 -13.69 2.03
C THR A 216 0.40 -13.79 1.10
N GLY A 217 0.53 -13.33 -0.16
CA GLY A 217 -0.49 -13.38 -1.20
C GLY A 217 -1.58 -12.31 -1.09
N ASN A 218 -1.46 -11.38 -0.14
CA ASN A 218 -2.40 -10.25 0.01
C ASN A 218 -1.76 -9.09 0.79
N LEU A 219 -2.46 -7.96 0.87
CA LEU A 219 -1.96 -6.72 1.47
C LEU A 219 -2.16 -6.63 2.99
N TRP A 220 -2.84 -7.58 3.65
CA TRP A 220 -3.13 -7.44 5.08
C TRP A 220 -1.88 -7.46 5.96
N THR A 221 -0.83 -8.20 5.57
CA THR A 221 0.44 -8.15 6.31
C THR A 221 1.16 -6.80 6.14
N PRO A 222 1.43 -6.28 4.91
CA PRO A 222 2.04 -4.96 4.79
C PRO A 222 1.19 -3.84 5.37
N ILE A 223 -0.15 -3.88 5.25
CA ILE A 223 -1.06 -2.93 5.91
C ILE A 223 -0.88 -2.97 7.44
N GLY A 224 -0.79 -4.17 8.02
CA GLY A 224 -0.56 -4.31 9.46
C GLY A 224 0.80 -3.74 9.91
N VAL A 225 1.87 -3.98 9.13
CA VAL A 225 3.20 -3.41 9.40
C VAL A 225 3.15 -1.88 9.38
N HIS A 226 2.64 -1.31 8.30
CA HIS A 226 2.52 0.13 8.06
C HIS A 226 1.71 0.80 9.19
N MET A 227 0.46 0.38 9.34
CA MET A 227 -0.46 0.90 10.36
C MET A 227 0.15 0.91 11.76
N ALA A 228 0.80 -0.16 12.18
CA ALA A 228 1.31 -0.27 13.55
C ALA A 228 2.64 0.46 13.75
N PHE A 229 3.41 0.66 12.68
CA PHE A 229 4.61 1.50 12.71
C PHE A 229 4.22 2.96 12.92
N ASP A 230 3.35 3.53 12.07
CA ASP A 230 2.90 4.93 12.15
C ASP A 230 2.11 5.20 13.43
N TRP A 231 1.25 4.26 13.84
CA TRP A 231 0.54 4.34 15.12
C TRP A 231 1.51 4.41 16.29
N GLY A 232 2.59 3.62 16.22
CA GLY A 232 3.65 3.64 17.21
C GLY A 232 4.40 4.97 17.25
N GLU A 233 4.75 5.53 16.07
CA GLU A 233 5.42 6.84 15.98
C GLU A 233 4.57 7.94 16.58
N THR A 234 3.37 8.11 16.04
CA THR A 234 2.51 9.23 16.40
C THR A 234 1.89 9.07 17.77
N TYR A 235 1.22 7.94 18.05
CA TYR A 235 0.48 7.79 19.30
C TYR A 235 1.37 7.34 20.45
N PHE A 236 2.12 6.24 20.28
CA PHE A 236 2.77 5.60 21.42
C PHE A 236 4.02 6.34 21.84
N TYR A 237 4.91 6.66 20.91
CA TYR A 237 6.19 7.31 21.21
C TYR A 237 6.15 8.82 21.11
N GLY A 238 5.21 9.42 20.39
CA GLY A 238 5.08 10.85 20.21
C GLY A 238 6.26 11.47 19.45
N VAL A 239 6.68 10.80 18.38
CA VAL A 239 7.70 11.29 17.45
C VAL A 239 7.04 11.78 16.16
N ALA A 240 7.81 12.49 15.34
CA ALA A 240 7.36 12.86 14.01
C ALA A 240 7.13 11.60 13.15
N ASP A 241 6.10 11.63 12.35
CA ASP A 241 5.72 10.66 11.35
C ASP A 241 5.60 11.42 10.03
N SER A 242 6.43 11.07 9.05
CA SER A 242 6.50 11.76 7.76
C SER A 242 6.54 13.29 7.86
N GLY A 243 7.27 13.79 8.86
CA GLY A 243 7.46 15.22 9.12
C GLY A 243 6.32 15.89 9.90
N GLN A 244 5.38 15.13 10.43
CA GLN A 244 4.25 15.65 11.21
C GLN A 244 4.33 15.22 12.68
N VAL A 245 4.17 16.17 13.59
CA VAL A 245 4.00 15.91 15.04
C VAL A 245 2.57 16.27 15.39
N LEU A 246 1.76 15.28 15.71
CA LEU A 246 0.35 15.45 16.02
C LEU A 246 0.09 15.41 17.54
N PRO A 247 -0.95 16.09 18.05
CA PRO A 247 -1.28 16.09 19.48
C PRO A 247 -1.87 14.76 19.91
N GLY A 248 -1.88 14.49 21.23
CA GLY A 248 -2.55 13.30 21.78
C GLY A 248 -1.69 12.03 21.76
N HIS A 249 -0.37 12.19 21.90
CA HIS A 249 0.58 11.09 22.05
C HIS A 249 0.75 10.66 23.51
N LEU A 250 1.06 9.39 23.72
CA LEU A 250 1.23 8.81 25.05
C LEU A 250 2.53 9.25 25.71
N LEU A 251 3.65 9.24 24.98
CA LEU A 251 4.97 9.65 25.46
C LEU A 251 5.41 10.95 24.79
N ASN A 252 6.01 11.87 25.56
CA ASN A 252 6.66 13.06 25.04
C ASN A 252 8.13 12.77 24.69
N SER A 253 8.38 11.91 23.72
CA SER A 253 9.74 11.59 23.31
C SER A 253 10.36 12.70 22.48
N SER A 254 11.68 12.67 22.37
CA SER A 254 12.44 13.66 21.60
C SER A 254 13.63 13.02 20.91
N SER A 255 14.01 13.58 19.76
CA SER A 255 15.23 13.25 19.07
C SER A 255 16.14 14.46 18.93
N SER A 256 17.44 14.22 18.89
CA SER A 256 18.45 15.27 18.74
C SER A 256 19.69 14.75 18.02
N GLY A 257 20.55 15.65 17.59
CA GLY A 257 21.80 15.29 16.93
C GLY A 257 21.72 15.41 15.41
N ARG A 258 22.60 14.67 14.72
CA ARG A 258 22.71 14.77 13.26
C ARG A 258 21.47 14.16 12.57
N ALA A 259 20.87 14.89 11.62
CA ALA A 259 19.64 14.48 10.94
C ALA A 259 19.72 13.07 10.31
N TRP A 260 20.84 12.74 9.66
CA TRP A 260 21.02 11.42 9.05
C TRP A 260 20.95 10.24 10.05
N LEU A 261 21.17 10.49 11.35
CA LEU A 261 21.11 9.48 12.40
C LEU A 261 19.82 9.56 13.22
N SER A 262 19.31 10.79 13.47
CA SER A 262 18.10 11.04 14.26
C SER A 262 16.83 11.07 13.43
N GLY A 263 16.94 11.10 12.09
CA GLY A 263 15.84 11.30 11.16
C GLY A 263 15.41 12.76 10.99
N GLY A 264 16.04 13.70 11.74
CA GLY A 264 15.73 15.14 11.62
C GLY A 264 14.28 15.46 11.95
N SER A 265 13.68 16.30 11.11
CA SER A 265 12.26 16.71 11.23
C SER A 265 11.29 15.71 10.62
N VAL A 266 11.76 14.82 9.76
CA VAL A 266 10.90 13.77 9.15
C VAL A 266 10.45 12.79 10.21
N GLY A 267 11.34 12.39 11.10
CA GLY A 267 11.11 11.37 12.10
C GLY A 267 12.11 10.20 11.99
N PRO A 268 11.98 9.17 12.81
CA PRO A 268 12.87 8.01 12.82
C PRO A 268 13.07 7.37 11.45
N GLU A 269 12.07 7.40 10.60
CA GLU A 269 12.08 6.88 9.23
C GLU A 269 13.08 7.60 8.31
N GLY A 270 13.42 8.87 8.57
CA GLY A 270 14.45 9.63 7.86
C GLY A 270 15.90 9.26 8.25
N SER A 271 16.12 8.22 9.07
CA SER A 271 17.44 7.86 9.55
C SER A 271 18.08 6.70 8.79
N VAL A 272 19.42 6.65 8.76
CA VAL A 272 20.17 5.49 8.25
C VAL A 272 19.89 4.25 9.11
N LEU A 273 19.55 4.41 10.39
CA LEU A 273 19.17 3.30 11.24
C LEU A 273 17.88 2.64 10.75
N CYS A 274 16.94 3.41 10.21
CA CYS A 274 15.74 2.87 9.55
C CYS A 274 16.10 2.06 8.29
N THR A 275 17.05 2.52 7.48
CA THR A 275 17.57 1.73 6.34
C THR A 275 18.07 0.36 6.81
N LEU A 276 18.90 0.33 7.84
CA LEU A 276 19.44 -0.92 8.39
C LEU A 276 18.33 -1.81 8.96
N LEU A 277 17.38 -1.22 9.67
CA LEU A 277 16.21 -1.94 10.17
C LEU A 277 15.44 -2.64 9.05
N ILE A 278 15.08 -1.91 7.98
CA ILE A 278 14.30 -2.49 6.87
C ILE A 278 15.06 -3.66 6.24
N VAL A 279 16.38 -3.54 6.04
CA VAL A 279 17.22 -4.63 5.53
C VAL A 279 17.20 -5.84 6.47
N VAL A 280 17.36 -5.63 7.77
CA VAL A 280 17.31 -6.70 8.78
C VAL A 280 15.94 -7.37 8.78
N LEU A 281 14.86 -6.60 8.78
CA LEU A 281 13.49 -7.13 8.70
C LEU A 281 13.27 -7.95 7.43
N TRP A 282 13.78 -7.49 6.31
CA TRP A 282 13.69 -8.23 5.05
C TRP A 282 14.37 -9.60 5.17
N LEU A 283 15.59 -9.64 5.69
CA LEU A 283 16.34 -10.88 5.89
C LEU A 283 15.59 -11.84 6.83
N LEU A 284 15.10 -11.33 7.97
CA LEU A 284 14.33 -12.12 8.93
C LEU A 284 13.04 -12.67 8.30
N CYS A 285 12.28 -11.83 7.61
CA CYS A 285 11.06 -12.24 6.93
C CYS A 285 11.36 -13.21 5.76
N ALA A 286 12.50 -13.08 5.08
CA ALA A 286 12.89 -14.02 4.01
C ALA A 286 13.17 -15.43 4.54
N VAL A 287 13.72 -15.53 5.75
CA VAL A 287 13.94 -16.83 6.43
C VAL A 287 12.63 -17.44 6.92
N TRP A 288 11.72 -16.59 7.44
CA TRP A 288 10.46 -17.03 8.02
C TRP A 288 9.40 -17.33 6.97
N LEU A 289 9.20 -16.41 5.99
CA LEU A 289 8.19 -16.52 4.94
C LEU A 289 8.81 -17.14 3.68
N ARG A 290 8.93 -18.46 3.62
CA ARG A 290 9.62 -19.15 2.50
C ARG A 290 8.76 -19.33 1.25
N GLU A 291 7.44 -19.46 1.41
CA GLU A 291 6.51 -19.69 0.30
C GLU A 291 6.32 -18.43 -0.55
N VAL A 292 6.16 -18.62 -1.86
CA VAL A 292 5.75 -17.56 -2.80
C VAL A 292 4.28 -17.78 -3.13
N LYS A 293 3.43 -16.81 -2.76
CA LYS A 293 1.98 -16.90 -2.95
C LYS A 293 1.45 -15.94 -4.03
N TYR A 294 2.26 -14.97 -4.45
CA TYR A 294 1.90 -14.04 -5.53
C TYR A 294 3.14 -13.65 -6.35
N PRO A 295 3.04 -13.59 -7.70
CA PRO A 295 1.97 -14.23 -8.48
C PRO A 295 1.97 -15.74 -8.24
N GLU A 296 0.83 -16.39 -8.50
CA GLU A 296 0.72 -17.84 -8.32
C GLU A 296 1.81 -18.56 -9.12
N PRO A 297 2.46 -19.59 -8.53
CA PRO A 297 3.45 -20.39 -9.24
C PRO A 297 2.88 -21.00 -10.52
N ALA A 298 3.65 -21.01 -11.59
CA ALA A 298 3.22 -21.50 -12.90
C ALA A 298 2.65 -22.94 -12.89
N ALA A 299 3.06 -23.77 -11.94
CA ALA A 299 2.56 -25.13 -11.77
C ALA A 299 1.07 -25.22 -11.37
N SER A 300 0.52 -24.16 -10.73
CA SER A 300 -0.91 -24.11 -10.37
C SER A 300 -1.81 -23.61 -11.51
N GLN A 301 -1.23 -23.19 -12.62
CA GLN A 301 -1.94 -22.68 -13.80
C GLN A 301 -2.14 -23.76 -14.88
N ILE A 302 -1.70 -25.01 -14.65
CA ILE A 302 -1.99 -26.11 -15.57
C ILE A 302 -3.48 -26.45 -15.41
N PRO A 303 -4.32 -26.26 -16.46
CA PRO A 303 -5.69 -26.72 -16.40
C PRO A 303 -5.66 -28.22 -16.12
N THR A 304 -6.29 -28.67 -15.07
CA THR A 304 -6.58 -30.09 -14.88
C THR A 304 -7.47 -30.53 -16.05
N THR A 305 -6.84 -31.02 -17.11
CA THR A 305 -7.52 -31.76 -18.16
C THR A 305 -7.92 -33.12 -17.59
N GLY A 306 -8.99 -33.15 -16.86
CA GLY A 306 -9.57 -34.36 -16.29
C GLY A 306 -11.08 -34.28 -16.44
N ASN A 307 -11.60 -34.99 -17.44
CA ASN A 307 -12.96 -35.51 -17.56
C ASN A 307 -13.85 -35.26 -16.33
N ASP A 308 -14.72 -34.26 -16.41
CA ASP A 308 -16.05 -34.33 -15.85
C ASP A 308 -16.93 -33.26 -16.56
N ALA A 309 -17.30 -33.59 -17.80
CA ALA A 309 -18.37 -32.93 -18.52
C ALA A 309 -19.66 -33.71 -18.21
N SER A 310 -20.29 -33.42 -17.09
CA SER A 310 -21.73 -33.59 -16.95
C SER A 310 -22.23 -32.98 -15.65
N HIS A 311 -23.24 -32.11 -15.80
CA HIS A 311 -24.11 -31.58 -14.77
C HIS A 311 -23.51 -30.54 -13.77
N GLU A 312 -23.62 -29.26 -14.15
CA GLU A 312 -24.42 -28.32 -13.32
C GLU A 312 -24.69 -27.01 -14.08
N LYS A 313 -25.82 -27.01 -14.78
CA LYS A 313 -26.52 -25.80 -15.24
C LYS A 313 -27.50 -25.39 -14.15
N ALA A 314 -27.52 -24.11 -13.85
CA ALA A 314 -28.56 -23.33 -13.19
C ALA A 314 -28.47 -23.23 -11.65
N ARG A 315 -28.07 -22.05 -11.20
CA ARG A 315 -28.80 -21.11 -10.32
C ARG A 315 -27.86 -20.07 -9.73
N GLY A 316 -27.65 -18.97 -10.45
CA GLY A 316 -27.08 -17.75 -9.87
C GLY A 316 -28.13 -17.05 -9.02
N THR A 317 -27.91 -16.91 -7.75
CA THR A 317 -28.68 -16.06 -6.85
C THR A 317 -27.84 -14.84 -6.46
N VAL A 318 -28.50 -13.74 -6.17
CA VAL A 318 -27.97 -12.39 -5.88
C VAL A 318 -26.93 -12.34 -4.75
N SER A 319 -26.64 -13.46 -4.07
CA SER A 319 -25.60 -13.57 -3.04
C SER A 319 -24.17 -13.58 -3.56
N ASP A 320 -23.92 -13.69 -4.86
CA ASP A 320 -22.57 -13.80 -5.46
C ASP A 320 -21.94 -12.45 -5.81
N LEU A 321 -22.64 -11.35 -5.59
CA LEU A 321 -22.12 -9.99 -5.86
C LEU A 321 -21.04 -9.51 -4.87
N PHE A 322 -20.84 -10.23 -3.76
CA PHE A 322 -19.87 -9.90 -2.72
C PHE A 322 -18.89 -11.05 -2.39
N ARG A 323 -18.73 -11.98 -3.30
CA ARG A 323 -17.68 -12.99 -3.18
C ARG A 323 -16.39 -12.59 -3.86
#